data_fd288e3e75c217c81e09fb98c3b4819a
#
_entry.id   fd288e3e75c217c81e09fb98c3b4819a
#
_cell.length_a   1.000
_cell.length_b   1.000
_cell.length_c   1.000
_cell.angle_alpha   90.00
_cell.angle_beta   90.00
_cell.angle_gamma   90.00
#
_symmetry.space_group_name_H-M   'P 1'
#
loop_
_entity.id
_entity.type
_entity.pdbx_description
1 polymer ?
#
loop_
_entity_poly.entity_id
_entity_poly.type
_entity_poly.pdbx_seq_one_letter_code
_entity_poly.pdbx_strand_id
1 'polypeptide(L)' 'MNEPWPTVPDLYGWLYLDRRGTWFIKGEQVKHLGMIRFLKDNYREDKNGEWYIQNGPQKAFVTLEYTPFLLRLALD' A
#
# COMPACT_ATOMS: atom_id res chain seq x y z
N MET A 1 1.70 -4.06 16.41
CA MET A 1 0.33 -3.86 15.96
C MET A 1 -0.54 -4.98 16.46
N ASN A 2 -1.62 -4.63 17.13
CA ASN A 2 -2.41 -5.64 17.83
C ASN A 2 -3.68 -6.05 17.09
N GLU A 3 -4.02 -5.33 16.04
CA GLU A 3 -5.22 -5.65 15.31
C GLU A 3 -4.92 -6.62 14.19
N PRO A 4 -5.66 -7.72 14.11
CA PRO A 4 -5.43 -8.65 13.02
C PRO A 4 -5.91 -8.04 11.71
N TRP A 5 -5.33 -8.50 10.63
CA TRP A 5 -5.81 -8.14 9.31
C TRP A 5 -7.22 -8.68 9.13
N PRO A 6 -8.11 -7.91 8.52
CA PRO A 6 -9.41 -8.47 8.11
C PRO A 6 -9.21 -9.62 7.14
N THR A 7 -10.10 -10.59 7.20
CA THR A 7 -9.99 -11.77 6.33
C THR A 7 -10.88 -11.63 5.12
N VAL A 8 -10.76 -10.54 4.41
CA VAL A 8 -11.51 -10.32 3.17
C VAL A 8 -10.57 -10.45 1.99
N PRO A 9 -11.07 -10.89 0.80
CA PRO A 9 -10.18 -11.09 -0.35
C PRO A 9 -9.52 -9.80 -0.83
N ASP A 10 -10.27 -8.71 -0.83
CA ASP A 10 -9.76 -7.42 -1.27
C ASP A 10 -9.96 -6.43 -0.15
N LEU A 11 -8.87 -5.85 0.32
CA LEU A 11 -8.88 -4.94 1.45
C LEU A 11 -8.57 -3.54 0.97
N TYR A 12 -9.46 -2.59 1.27
CA TYR A 12 -9.29 -1.21 0.85
C TYR A 12 -9.20 -0.31 2.08
N GLY A 13 -8.49 0.81 1.91
CA GLY A 13 -8.49 1.86 2.93
C GLY A 13 -7.59 1.60 4.12
N TRP A 14 -6.79 0.54 4.09
CA TRP A 14 -5.90 0.22 5.21
C TRP A 14 -4.49 0.73 5.01
N LEU A 15 -4.01 0.71 3.77
CA LEU A 15 -2.63 1.03 3.47
C LEU A 15 -2.53 2.34 2.73
N TYR A 16 -1.56 3.14 3.12
CA TYR A 16 -1.31 4.42 2.48
C TYR A 16 0.19 4.58 2.32
N LEU A 17 0.62 5.03 1.15
CA LEU A 17 2.02 5.30 0.88
C LEU A 17 2.13 6.75 0.42
N ASP A 18 2.90 7.54 1.15
CA ASP A 18 3.03 8.95 0.80
C ASP A 18 4.11 9.13 -0.24
N ARG A 19 4.25 10.34 -0.73
CA ARG A 19 5.19 10.63 -1.81
C ARG A 19 6.64 10.50 -1.41
N ARG A 20 6.90 10.41 -0.11
CA ARG A 20 8.25 10.23 0.41
C ARG A 20 8.62 8.78 0.58
N GLY A 21 7.68 7.89 0.32
CA GLY A 21 7.90 6.47 0.50
C GLY A 21 7.61 5.97 1.91
N THR A 22 6.88 6.74 2.70
CA THR A 22 6.53 6.34 4.05
C THR A 22 5.21 5.58 4.03
N TRP A 23 5.20 4.42 4.67
CA TRP A 23 4.02 3.57 4.74
C TRP A 23 3.21 3.87 5.99
N PHE A 24 1.89 3.83 5.82
CA PHE A 24 0.95 4.00 6.93
C PHE A 24 -0.06 2.88 6.89
N ILE A 25 -0.43 2.39 8.06
CA ILE A 25 -1.50 1.41 8.21
C ILE A 25 -2.53 2.03 9.12
N LYS A 26 -3.76 2.19 8.63
CA LYS A 26 -4.86 2.79 9.36
C LYS A 26 -4.48 4.17 9.93
N GLY A 27 -3.71 4.91 9.15
CA GLY A 27 -3.32 6.26 9.53
C GLY A 27 -2.11 6.34 10.45
N GLU A 28 -1.56 5.21 10.85
CA GLU A 28 -0.38 5.19 11.71
C GLU A 28 0.86 4.82 10.91
N GLN A 29 1.92 5.58 11.12
CA GLN A 29 3.16 5.34 10.39
C GLN A 29 3.76 3.99 10.78
N VAL A 30 4.17 3.24 9.77
CA VAL A 30 4.82 1.95 9.97
C VAL A 30 6.29 2.22 10.25
N LYS A 31 6.75 1.79 11.43
CA LYS A 31 8.14 2.00 11.85
C LYS A 31 8.91 0.70 11.99
N HIS A 32 8.23 -0.42 12.03
CA HIS A 32 8.86 -1.72 12.18
C HIS A 32 9.54 -2.10 10.88
N LEU A 33 10.86 -2.32 10.92
CA LEU A 33 11.63 -2.54 9.70
C LEU A 33 11.21 -3.80 8.98
N GLY A 34 10.88 -4.85 9.71
CA GLY A 34 10.42 -6.10 9.10
C GLY A 34 9.13 -5.91 8.34
N MET A 35 8.21 -5.10 8.87
CA MET A 35 6.96 -4.81 8.20
C MET A 35 7.19 -3.97 6.95
N ILE A 36 8.09 -2.98 7.04
CA ILE A 36 8.41 -2.16 5.87
C ILE A 36 8.98 -3.03 4.76
N ARG A 37 9.87 -3.95 5.12
CA ARG A 37 10.46 -4.86 4.15
C ARG A 37 9.39 -5.76 3.52
N PHE A 38 8.48 -6.28 4.34
CA PHE A 38 7.39 -7.10 3.83
C PHE A 38 6.55 -6.32 2.82
N LEU A 39 6.21 -5.08 3.14
CA LEU A 39 5.40 -4.26 2.25
C LEU A 39 6.13 -4.01 0.94
N LYS A 40 7.41 -3.68 1.00
CA LYS A 40 8.18 -3.41 -0.22
C LYS A 40 8.34 -4.67 -1.08
N ASP A 41 8.53 -5.80 -0.44
CA ASP A 41 8.77 -7.05 -1.17
C ASP A 41 7.51 -7.59 -1.82
N ASN A 42 6.35 -7.20 -1.33
CA ASN A 42 5.06 -7.73 -1.81
C ASN A 42 4.20 -6.67 -2.49
N TYR A 43 4.79 -5.55 -2.83
CA TYR A 43 4.12 -4.43 -3.47
C TYR A 43 4.03 -4.69 -4.98
N ARG A 44 2.82 -4.69 -5.51
CA ARG A 44 2.59 -5.06 -6.91
C ARG A 44 1.55 -4.15 -7.53
N GLU A 45 1.59 -4.06 -8.85
CA GLU A 45 0.58 -3.33 -9.61
C GLU A 45 -0.28 -4.34 -10.35
N ASP A 46 -1.60 -4.17 -10.30
CA ASP A 46 -2.48 -5.04 -11.04
C ASP A 46 -2.67 -4.51 -12.47
N LYS A 47 -3.45 -5.24 -13.26
CA LYS A 47 -3.62 -4.90 -14.67
C LYS A 47 -4.43 -3.61 -14.87
N ASN A 48 -5.10 -3.13 -13.83
CA ASN A 48 -5.86 -1.89 -13.90
C ASN A 48 -5.06 -0.71 -13.40
N GLY A 49 -3.80 -0.91 -13.04
CA GLY A 49 -2.95 0.16 -12.54
C GLY A 49 -3.11 0.44 -11.07
N GLU A 50 -3.79 -0.44 -10.35
CA GLU A 50 -3.95 -0.28 -8.91
C GLU A 50 -2.82 -0.99 -8.18
N TRP A 51 -2.28 -0.35 -7.16
CA TRP A 51 -1.18 -0.91 -6.39
C TRP A 51 -1.71 -1.61 -5.15
N TYR A 52 -1.15 -2.76 -4.83
CA TYR A 52 -1.60 -3.55 -3.70
C TYR A 52 -0.45 -4.34 -3.09
N ILE A 53 -0.65 -4.79 -1.86
CA ILE A 53 0.27 -5.71 -1.17
C ILE A 53 -0.34 -7.10 -1.25
N GLN A 54 0.42 -8.05 -1.76
CA GLN A 54 -0.02 -9.43 -1.81
C GLN A 54 0.24 -10.07 -0.45
N ASN A 55 -0.82 -10.44 0.25
CA ASN A 55 -0.73 -11.06 1.56
C ASN A 55 -1.40 -12.42 1.47
N GLY A 56 -0.65 -13.44 1.05
CA GLY A 56 -1.25 -14.73 0.76
C GLY A 56 -2.29 -14.58 -0.33
N PRO A 57 -3.51 -15.06 -0.12
CA PRO A 57 -4.57 -14.89 -1.12
C PRO A 57 -5.22 -13.51 -1.11
N GLN A 58 -4.88 -12.68 -0.12
CA GLN A 58 -5.51 -11.37 0.03
C GLN A 58 -4.75 -10.31 -0.73
N LYS A 59 -5.48 -9.38 -1.33
CA LYS A 59 -4.90 -8.17 -1.91
C LYS A 59 -5.28 -6.99 -1.03
N ALA A 60 -4.28 -6.35 -0.45
CA ALA A 60 -4.50 -5.14 0.34
C ALA A 60 -4.12 -3.95 -0.50
N PHE A 61 -5.12 -3.24 -0.99
CA PHE A 61 -4.88 -2.14 -1.93
C PHE A 61 -4.30 -0.93 -1.21
N VAL A 62 -3.35 -0.29 -1.87
CA VAL A 62 -2.60 0.83 -1.31
C VAL A 62 -3.14 2.12 -1.87
N THR A 63 -3.43 3.06 -0.98
CA THR A 63 -3.77 4.42 -1.39
C THR A 63 -2.47 5.19 -1.53
N LEU A 64 -2.24 5.75 -2.71
CA LEU A 64 -1.03 6.50 -2.98
C LEU A 64 -1.31 7.98 -2.87
N GLU A 65 -0.42 8.70 -2.25
CA GLU A 65 -0.54 10.16 -2.19
C GLU A 65 -0.48 10.73 -3.60
N TYR A 66 0.44 10.17 -4.42
CA TYR A 66 0.48 10.51 -5.83
C TYR A 66 0.34 9.24 -6.62
N THR A 67 -0.54 9.25 -7.61
CA THR A 67 -0.60 8.15 -8.55
C THR A 67 0.38 8.45 -9.68
N PRO A 68 0.83 7.42 -10.40
CA PRO A 68 1.68 7.69 -11.56
C PRO A 68 1.05 8.63 -12.57
N PHE A 69 -0.27 8.56 -12.70
CA PHE A 69 -0.98 9.42 -13.62
C PHE A 69 -0.85 10.88 -13.21
N LEU A 70 -1.08 11.19 -11.93
CA LEU A 70 -0.97 12.55 -11.44
C LEU A 70 0.46 13.05 -11.53
N LEU A 71 1.40 12.19 -11.23
CA LEU A 71 2.80 12.57 -11.29
C LEU A 71 3.21 12.94 -12.71
N ARG A 72 2.72 12.19 -13.67
CA ARG A 72 3.03 12.48 -15.05
C ARG A 72 2.46 13.82 -15.50
N LEU A 73 1.25 14.13 -15.07
CA LEU A 73 0.65 15.42 -15.36
C LEU A 73 1.46 16.56 -14.77
N ALA A 74 2.03 16.35 -13.60
CA ALA A 74 2.83 17.37 -12.96
C ALA A 74 4.13 17.62 -13.71
N LEU A 75 4.60 16.62 -14.42
CA LEU A 75 5.83 16.77 -15.20
C LEU A 75 5.59 17.42 -16.56
N ASP A 76 4.39 17.37 -17.02
CA ASP A 76 4.03 18.00 -18.27
C ASP A 76 3.80 19.48 -18.06
#